data_3ad1935cb19502e556430eda89d08373
#
_entry.id   3ad1935cb19502e556430eda89d08373
#
_cell.length_a   1.000
_cell.length_b   1.000
_cell.length_c   1.000
_cell.angle_alpha   90.00
_cell.angle_beta   90.00
_cell.angle_gamma   90.00
#
_symmetry.space_group_name_H-M   'P 1'
#
loop_
_entity.id
_entity.type
_entity.pdbx_description
1 polymer ?
#
loop_
_entity_poly.entity_id
_entity_poly.type
_entity_poly.pdbx_seq_one_letter_code
_entity_poly.pdbx_strand_id
1 'polypeptide(L)'
;MRNRTLADLDRVVALGGGHGLGRVMSALSSLGSRLTGIVTTTDNGGSTGRIRRSEGGIAWGDMRNCLNQLITEPSVASAMFEYRFSGNGELSGHNLGNLMLKALDHLSVRPLEAINLIRNLLKVDAFLIPMSEQPVDLMADRKS
;
A
#
# COMPACT_ATOMS: atom_id res chain seq x y z
N MET A 1 -2.86 -29.32 -26.19
CA MET A 1 -2.61 -27.85 -26.15
C MET A 1 -2.76 -27.37 -24.72
N ARG A 2 -1.73 -26.74 -24.21
CA ARG A 2 -1.70 -26.28 -22.83
C ARG A 2 -2.42 -24.93 -22.72
N ASN A 3 -3.43 -24.83 -21.87
CA ASN A 3 -4.07 -23.55 -21.58
C ASN A 3 -3.13 -22.68 -20.73
N ARG A 4 -2.90 -21.47 -21.18
CA ARG A 4 -2.12 -20.49 -20.41
C ARG A 4 -2.99 -19.83 -19.35
N THR A 5 -2.41 -19.63 -18.18
CA THR A 5 -3.00 -18.85 -17.10
C THR A 5 -2.17 -17.58 -16.85
N LEU A 6 -2.68 -16.69 -15.99
CA LEU A 6 -1.89 -15.50 -15.58
C LEU A 6 -0.56 -15.89 -14.95
N ALA A 7 -0.47 -17.04 -14.28
CA ALA A 7 0.76 -17.50 -13.65
C ALA A 7 1.85 -17.87 -14.66
N ASP A 8 1.50 -18.11 -15.91
CA ASP A 8 2.44 -18.46 -16.98
C ASP A 8 3.04 -17.23 -17.68
N LEU A 9 2.57 -16.02 -17.35
CA LEU A 9 3.06 -14.79 -17.96
C LEU A 9 4.39 -14.35 -17.34
N ASP A 10 5.23 -13.73 -18.14
CA ASP A 10 6.52 -13.22 -17.68
C ASP A 10 6.37 -12.06 -16.71
N ARG A 11 5.39 -11.20 -16.94
CA ARG A 11 5.09 -10.07 -16.07
C ARG A 11 3.60 -9.80 -16.04
N VAL A 12 3.09 -9.45 -14.87
CA VAL A 12 1.71 -9.04 -14.66
C VAL A 12 1.70 -7.71 -13.92
N VAL A 13 0.92 -6.77 -14.41
CA VAL A 13 0.70 -5.48 -13.75
C VAL A 13 -0.77 -5.38 -13.39
N ALA A 14 -1.06 -5.08 -12.14
CA ALA A 14 -2.41 -4.86 -11.64
C ALA A 14 -2.55 -3.43 -11.14
N LEU A 15 -3.73 -2.84 -11.34
CA LEU A 15 -4.03 -1.46 -10.99
C LEU A 15 -5.22 -1.43 -10.04
N GLY A 16 -5.19 -0.60 -9.02
CA GLY A 16 -6.36 -0.42 -8.16
C GLY A 16 -6.06 0.18 -6.80
N GLY A 17 -7.03 0.08 -5.92
CA GLY A 17 -6.94 0.50 -4.53
C GLY A 17 -6.69 -0.67 -3.58
N GLY A 18 -6.60 -0.37 -2.28
CA GLY A 18 -6.06 -1.23 -1.24
C GLY A 18 -6.55 -2.66 -1.18
N HIS A 19 -7.81 -2.88 -0.73
CA HIS A 19 -8.30 -4.23 -0.49
C HIS A 19 -8.52 -5.04 -1.77
N GLY A 20 -9.13 -4.44 -2.76
CA GLY A 20 -9.42 -5.13 -4.03
C GLY A 20 -8.14 -5.54 -4.74
N LEU A 21 -7.22 -4.61 -4.91
CA LEU A 21 -5.93 -4.86 -5.54
C LEU A 21 -5.11 -5.87 -4.73
N GLY A 22 -5.06 -5.70 -3.41
CA GLY A 22 -4.32 -6.59 -2.54
C GLY A 22 -4.79 -8.04 -2.63
N ARG A 23 -6.10 -8.27 -2.73
CA ARG A 23 -6.66 -9.62 -2.90
C ARG A 23 -6.26 -10.25 -4.24
N VAL A 24 -6.35 -9.49 -5.31
CA VAL A 24 -5.94 -9.96 -6.65
C VAL A 24 -4.45 -10.30 -6.66
N MET A 25 -3.62 -9.42 -6.13
CA MET A 25 -2.18 -9.65 -6.07
C MET A 25 -1.82 -10.83 -5.17
N SER A 26 -2.50 -10.98 -4.03
CA SER A 26 -2.29 -12.12 -3.13
C SER A 26 -2.60 -13.44 -3.82
N ALA A 27 -3.67 -13.49 -4.61
CA ALA A 27 -4.01 -14.67 -5.41
C ALA A 27 -2.95 -14.98 -6.48
N LEU A 28 -2.18 -13.98 -6.90
CA LEU A 28 -1.12 -14.11 -7.90
C LEU A 28 0.29 -14.14 -7.26
N SER A 29 0.38 -14.37 -5.95
CA SER A 29 1.64 -14.28 -5.20
C SER A 29 2.72 -15.23 -5.70
N SER A 30 2.35 -16.35 -6.35
CA SER A 30 3.31 -17.27 -6.96
C SER A 30 4.15 -16.65 -8.08
N LEU A 31 3.71 -15.52 -8.63
CA LEU A 31 4.49 -14.78 -9.62
C LEU A 31 5.74 -14.11 -9.02
N GLY A 32 5.76 -13.87 -7.70
CA GLY A 32 6.89 -13.24 -7.03
C GLY A 32 7.21 -11.88 -7.63
N SER A 33 8.45 -11.65 -8.02
CA SER A 33 8.91 -10.38 -8.59
C SER A 33 8.39 -10.09 -10.00
N ARG A 34 7.69 -11.03 -10.63
CA ARG A 34 7.02 -10.80 -11.92
C ARG A 34 5.71 -10.04 -11.79
N LEU A 35 5.24 -9.84 -10.56
CA LEU A 35 3.99 -9.14 -10.26
C LEU A 35 4.27 -7.73 -9.79
N THR A 36 3.59 -6.76 -10.40
CA THR A 36 3.66 -5.35 -10.00
C THR A 36 2.25 -4.81 -9.80
N GLY A 37 2.00 -4.15 -8.69
CA GLY A 37 0.76 -3.41 -8.44
C GLY A 37 0.98 -1.91 -8.51
N ILE A 38 0.10 -1.20 -9.21
CA ILE A 38 0.05 0.26 -9.19
C ILE A 38 -1.13 0.65 -8.31
N VAL A 39 -0.84 1.33 -7.21
CA VAL A 39 -1.77 1.56 -6.11
C VAL A 39 -2.20 3.01 -6.07
N THR A 40 -3.50 3.24 -5.91
CA THR A 40 -4.04 4.59 -5.75
C THR A 40 -3.54 5.24 -4.46
N THR A 41 -3.32 6.56 -4.52
CA THR A 41 -2.78 7.37 -3.42
C THR A 41 -3.68 8.57 -3.10
N THR A 42 -4.99 8.40 -3.26
CA THR A 42 -5.98 9.47 -3.18
C THR A 42 -6.96 9.35 -2.01
N ASP A 43 -6.85 8.29 -1.18
CA ASP A 43 -7.76 8.04 -0.08
C ASP A 43 -7.67 9.13 1.01
N ASN A 44 -8.81 9.59 1.50
CA ASN A 44 -8.93 10.58 2.56
C ASN A 44 -9.71 10.05 3.79
N GLY A 45 -9.98 8.75 3.86
CA GLY A 45 -10.72 8.16 4.97
C GLY A 45 -9.85 7.78 6.16
N GLY A 46 -10.45 7.62 7.31
CA GLY A 46 -9.87 7.06 8.54
C GLY A 46 -8.53 7.68 8.94
N SER A 47 -7.60 6.83 9.33
CA SER A 47 -6.23 7.23 9.72
C SER A 47 -5.50 7.97 8.59
N THR A 48 -5.62 7.49 7.36
CA THR A 48 -5.00 8.11 6.19
C THR A 48 -5.45 9.56 6.02
N GLY A 49 -6.76 9.81 6.06
CA GLY A 49 -7.30 11.15 5.92
C GLY A 49 -6.88 12.08 7.05
N ARG A 50 -6.83 11.57 8.28
CA ARG A 50 -6.36 12.35 9.45
C ARG A 50 -4.90 12.77 9.26
N ILE A 51 -4.04 11.89 8.80
CA ILE A 51 -2.63 12.18 8.56
C ILE A 51 -2.50 13.21 7.44
N ARG A 52 -3.24 13.06 6.35
CA ARG A 52 -3.19 14.00 5.23
C ARG A 52 -3.67 15.41 5.63
N ARG A 53 -4.69 15.51 6.45
CA ARG A 53 -5.20 16.80 6.93
C ARG A 53 -4.21 17.53 7.85
N SER A 54 -3.49 16.79 8.68
CA SER A 54 -2.52 17.38 9.62
C SER A 54 -1.13 17.56 9.03
N GLU A 55 -0.68 16.64 8.19
CA GLU A 55 0.71 16.56 7.72
C GLU A 55 0.85 16.72 6.20
N GLY A 56 -0.25 16.64 5.46
CA GLY A 56 -0.21 16.64 3.99
C GLY A 56 0.31 15.32 3.41
N GLY A 57 0.74 15.36 2.16
CA GLY A 57 1.35 14.21 1.50
C GLY A 57 0.37 13.32 0.76
N ILE A 58 0.89 12.20 0.24
CA ILE A 58 0.08 11.21 -0.46
C ILE A 58 -0.72 10.35 0.54
N ALA A 59 -1.73 9.65 0.02
CA ALA A 59 -2.51 8.72 0.82
C ALA A 59 -1.81 7.36 0.89
N TRP A 60 -1.34 6.97 2.05
CA TRP A 60 -0.60 5.73 2.24
C TRP A 60 -1.48 4.53 2.57
N GLY A 61 -2.77 4.75 2.87
CA GLY A 61 -3.65 3.69 3.38
C GLY A 61 -3.83 2.51 2.44
N ASP A 62 -4.08 2.76 1.17
CA ASP A 62 -4.25 1.71 0.16
C ASP A 62 -2.95 0.94 -0.06
N MET A 63 -1.83 1.65 -0.10
CA MET A 63 -0.50 1.03 -0.21
C MET A 63 -0.23 0.11 0.99
N ARG A 64 -0.51 0.58 2.19
CA ARG A 64 -0.36 -0.22 3.41
C ARG A 64 -1.24 -1.48 3.37
N ASN A 65 -2.49 -1.34 2.93
CA ASN A 65 -3.40 -2.49 2.80
C ASN A 65 -2.86 -3.52 1.79
N CYS A 66 -2.34 -3.08 0.66
CA CYS A 66 -1.74 -3.98 -0.32
C CYS A 66 -0.52 -4.70 0.26
N LEU A 67 0.36 -3.97 0.93
CA LEU A 67 1.53 -4.57 1.57
C LEU A 67 1.13 -5.63 2.59
N ASN A 68 0.15 -5.33 3.45
CA ASN A 68 -0.34 -6.29 4.44
C ASN A 68 -0.86 -7.58 3.80
N GLN A 69 -1.61 -7.47 2.73
CA GLN A 69 -2.19 -8.64 2.08
C GLN A 69 -1.16 -9.49 1.33
N LEU A 70 0.00 -8.93 1.01
CA LEU A 70 1.07 -9.62 0.33
C LEU A 70 2.06 -10.31 1.29
N ILE A 71 1.90 -10.12 2.59
CA ILE A 71 2.72 -10.77 3.59
C ILE A 71 2.41 -12.27 3.59
N THR A 72 3.41 -13.09 3.31
CA THR A 72 3.26 -14.55 3.34
C THR A 72 3.83 -15.19 4.60
N GLU A 73 4.76 -14.51 5.27
CA GLU A 73 5.39 -14.98 6.50
C GLU A 73 5.17 -13.97 7.63
N PRO A 74 4.21 -14.24 8.55
CA PRO A 74 4.01 -13.39 9.71
C PRO A 74 5.29 -13.24 10.54
N SER A 75 5.54 -12.02 11.00
CA SER A 75 6.71 -11.68 11.80
C SER A 75 6.37 -10.57 12.79
N VAL A 76 7.30 -10.26 13.70
CA VAL A 76 7.14 -9.08 14.57
C VAL A 76 7.04 -7.80 13.72
N ALA A 77 7.84 -7.73 12.66
CA ALA A 77 7.79 -6.57 11.74
C ALA A 77 6.41 -6.42 11.11
N SER A 78 5.80 -7.52 10.63
CA SER A 78 4.45 -7.46 10.06
C SER A 78 3.40 -7.12 11.10
N ALA A 79 3.51 -7.64 12.31
CA ALA A 79 2.60 -7.31 13.41
C ALA A 79 2.67 -5.83 13.77
N MET A 80 3.86 -5.24 13.79
CA MET A 80 4.05 -3.80 14.01
C MET A 80 3.44 -2.98 12.89
N PHE A 81 3.66 -3.38 11.66
CA PHE A 81 3.17 -2.67 10.48
C PHE A 81 1.63 -2.66 10.42
N GLU A 82 0.99 -3.73 10.90
CA GLU A 82 -0.47 -3.85 10.96
C GLU A 82 -1.09 -3.25 12.23
N TYR A 83 -0.28 -2.91 13.23
CA TYR A 83 -0.79 -2.47 14.53
C TYR A 83 -1.65 -1.21 14.41
N ARG A 84 -2.80 -1.24 15.05
CA ARG A 84 -3.70 -0.09 15.14
C ARG A 84 -3.86 0.34 16.59
N PHE A 85 -3.63 1.62 16.82
CA PHE A 85 -3.77 2.19 18.17
C PHE A 85 -5.24 2.24 18.58
N SER A 86 -5.51 1.86 19.83
CA SER A 86 -6.83 1.91 20.43
C SER A 86 -6.86 2.92 21.57
N GLY A 87 -8.04 3.10 22.20
CA GLY A 87 -8.23 4.02 23.31
C GLY A 87 -8.77 5.37 22.87
N ASN A 88 -8.54 6.40 23.70
CA ASN A 88 -9.11 7.73 23.52
C ASN A 88 -8.07 8.82 23.27
N GLY A 89 -6.79 8.45 23.07
CA GLY A 89 -5.71 9.39 22.81
C GLY A 89 -5.66 9.86 21.36
N GLU A 90 -4.73 10.74 21.07
CA GLU A 90 -4.55 11.30 19.73
C GLU A 90 -4.16 10.24 18.68
N LEU A 91 -3.50 9.17 19.11
CA LEU A 91 -3.11 8.07 18.22
C LEU A 91 -4.26 7.10 17.93
N SER A 92 -5.37 7.18 18.67
CA SER A 92 -6.51 6.27 18.50
C SER A 92 -6.98 6.23 17.03
N GLY A 93 -7.15 5.03 16.51
CA GLY A 93 -7.56 4.80 15.12
C GLY A 93 -6.45 4.87 14.11
N HIS A 94 -5.24 5.34 14.45
CA HIS A 94 -4.10 5.32 13.56
C HIS A 94 -3.49 3.94 13.46
N ASN A 95 -3.04 3.61 12.27
CA ASN A 95 -2.28 2.39 12.00
C ASN A 95 -0.78 2.73 12.02
N LEU A 96 0.00 1.92 12.72
CA LEU A 96 1.44 2.18 12.84
C LEU A 96 2.15 2.17 11.48
N GLY A 97 1.74 1.29 10.57
CA GLY A 97 2.29 1.27 9.21
C GLY A 97 2.09 2.58 8.47
N ASN A 98 0.92 3.21 8.60
CA ASN A 98 0.67 4.54 8.02
C ASN A 98 1.61 5.59 8.62
N LEU A 99 1.84 5.54 9.92
CA LEU A 99 2.75 6.47 10.60
C LEU A 99 4.20 6.24 10.20
N MET A 100 4.61 4.99 10.02
CA MET A 100 5.95 4.64 9.54
C MET A 100 6.20 5.19 8.13
N LEU A 101 5.24 5.00 7.23
CA LEU A 101 5.33 5.53 5.87
C LEU A 101 5.38 7.05 5.88
N LYS A 102 4.61 7.69 6.76
CA LYS A 102 4.65 9.14 6.91
C LYS A 102 5.99 9.62 7.50
N ALA A 103 6.55 8.87 8.44
CA ALA A 103 7.87 9.18 8.98
C ALA A 103 8.95 9.16 7.88
N LEU A 104 8.91 8.18 6.98
CA LEU A 104 9.83 8.12 5.85
C LEU A 104 9.65 9.31 4.91
N ASP A 105 8.41 9.75 4.70
CA ASP A 105 8.10 10.95 3.92
C ASP A 105 8.74 12.19 4.55
N HIS A 106 8.63 12.35 5.87
CA HIS A 106 9.29 13.44 6.61
C HIS A 106 10.81 13.39 6.56
N LEU A 107 11.39 12.21 6.42
CA LEU A 107 12.82 12.02 6.25
C LEU A 107 13.29 12.27 4.82
N SER A 108 12.41 12.76 3.96
CA SER A 108 12.65 13.04 2.55
C SER A 108 13.02 11.81 1.71
N VAL A 109 12.57 10.64 2.14
CA VAL A 109 12.69 9.42 1.35
C VAL A 109 11.60 9.45 0.27
N ARG A 110 11.99 9.21 -0.99
CA ARG A 110 11.01 9.16 -2.08
C ARG A 110 9.97 8.06 -1.83
N PRO A 111 8.68 8.28 -2.20
CA PRO A 111 7.64 7.27 -1.96
C PRO A 111 7.99 5.88 -2.48
N LEU A 112 8.54 5.77 -3.67
CA LEU A 112 8.94 4.45 -4.21
C LEU A 112 10.04 3.80 -3.38
N GLU A 113 11.01 4.56 -2.90
CA GLU A 113 12.09 4.05 -2.03
C GLU A 113 11.55 3.62 -0.67
N ALA A 114 10.62 4.40 -0.10
CA ALA A 114 9.96 4.05 1.16
C ALA A 114 9.20 2.72 1.04
N ILE A 115 8.47 2.54 -0.05
CA ILE A 115 7.75 1.30 -0.33
C ILE A 115 8.71 0.12 -0.44
N ASN A 116 9.81 0.28 -1.16
CA ASN A 116 10.79 -0.80 -1.31
C ASN A 116 11.47 -1.16 0.01
N LEU A 117 11.73 -0.18 0.87
CA LEU A 117 12.25 -0.43 2.21
C LEU A 117 11.27 -1.29 3.03
N ILE A 118 10.00 -0.92 3.04
CA ILE A 118 8.97 -1.68 3.76
C ILE A 118 8.76 -3.07 3.16
N ARG A 119 8.76 -3.19 1.83
CA ARG A 119 8.69 -4.50 1.18
C ARG A 119 9.80 -5.45 1.67
N ASN A 120 11.01 -4.95 1.73
CA ASN A 120 12.14 -5.73 2.20
C ASN A 120 11.99 -6.11 3.67
N LEU A 121 11.51 -5.19 4.50
CA LEU A 121 11.25 -5.44 5.92
C LEU A 121 10.20 -6.53 6.10
N LEU A 122 9.15 -6.53 5.28
CA LEU A 122 8.03 -7.47 5.34
C LEU A 122 8.26 -8.73 4.49
N LYS A 123 9.36 -8.79 3.76
CA LYS A 123 9.69 -9.90 2.83
C LYS A 123 8.63 -10.10 1.75
N VAL A 124 8.17 -9.01 1.16
CA VAL A 124 7.22 -9.02 0.04
C VAL A 124 8.00 -8.96 -1.27
N ASP A 125 7.84 -9.97 -2.12
CA ASP A 125 8.57 -10.08 -3.39
C ASP A 125 7.92 -9.26 -4.52
N ALA A 126 6.60 -9.13 -4.54
CA ALA A 126 5.88 -8.34 -5.53
C ALA A 126 6.27 -6.87 -5.43
N PHE A 127 6.31 -6.19 -6.57
CA PHE A 127 6.57 -4.75 -6.61
C PHE A 127 5.28 -3.95 -6.45
N LEU A 128 5.37 -2.84 -5.72
CA LEU A 128 4.28 -1.88 -5.59
C LEU A 128 4.79 -0.50 -5.99
N ILE A 129 3.98 0.18 -6.80
CA ILE A 129 4.28 1.51 -7.30
C ILE A 129 3.11 2.43 -6.93
N PRO A 130 3.37 3.61 -6.33
CA PRO A 130 2.31 4.57 -6.08
C PRO A 130 1.83 5.16 -7.43
N MET A 131 0.53 5.36 -7.56
CA MET A 131 -0.05 6.00 -8.74
C MET A 131 0.57 7.39 -8.98
N SER A 132 0.86 8.11 -7.89
CA SER A 132 1.56 9.39 -7.91
C SER A 132 2.46 9.51 -6.70
N GLU A 133 3.62 10.10 -6.86
CA GLU A 133 4.50 10.48 -5.75
C GLU A 133 4.17 11.88 -5.20
N GLN A 134 3.26 12.60 -5.86
CA GLN A 134 2.78 13.90 -5.44
C GLN A 134 1.41 13.78 -4.79
N PRO A 135 1.06 14.65 -3.82
CA PRO A 135 -0.25 14.67 -3.22
C PRO A 135 -1.33 14.95 -4.29
N VAL A 136 -2.34 14.08 -4.35
CA VAL A 136 -3.48 14.23 -5.26
C VAL A 136 -4.75 13.78 -4.57
N ASP A 137 -5.88 14.32 -5.00
CA ASP A 137 -7.21 13.94 -4.52
C ASP A 137 -8.01 13.31 -5.65
N LEU A 138 -8.88 12.38 -5.28
CA LEU A 138 -9.84 11.83 -6.21
C LEU A 138 -11.06 12.75 -6.25
N MET A 139 -11.40 13.22 -7.45
CA MET A 139 -12.60 14.03 -7.67
C MET A 139 -13.44 13.39 -8.77
N ALA A 140 -14.76 13.39 -8.56
CA ALA A 140 -15.70 13.00 -9.60
C ALA A 140 -16.29 14.28 -10.21
N ASP A 141 -16.01 14.52 -11.49
CA ASP A 141 -16.64 15.61 -12.23
C ASP A 141 -17.91 15.09 -12.89
N ARG A 142 -19.04 15.64 -12.44
CA ARG A 142 -20.34 15.27 -12.96
C ARG A 142 -20.85 16.38 -13.86
N LYS A 143 -20.65 16.23 -15.16
CA LYS A 143 -21.27 17.12 -16.13
C LYS A 143 -22.76 16.80 -16.26
N SER A 144 -23.57 17.76 -15.90
CA SER A 144 -25.02 17.69 -16.08
C SER A 144 -25.37 17.92 -17.54
#